data_cb678baa2809180479c57552add4b5e9
#
_entry.id   cb678baa2809180479c57552add4b5e9
#
_cell.length_a   1.000
_cell.length_b   1.000
_cell.length_c   1.000
_cell.angle_alpha   90.00
_cell.angle_beta   90.00
_cell.angle_gamma   90.00
#
_symmetry.space_group_name_H-M   'P 1'
#
loop_
_entity.id
_entity.type
_entity.pdbx_description
1 polymer ?
#
loop_
_entity_poly.entity_id
_entity_poly.type
_entity_poly.pdbx_seq_one_letter_code
_entity_poly.pdbx_strand_id
1 'polypeptide(L)'
;DAHVDRAEAAATAADAAFQALITDAAWGHVWARGTIPLRERSMLTIALLAGLGNDHELALHIRATANTGASEADVMEALLHVAVYAGIPRANHAIAIAKNTFAAMKDAR
;
A
#
# COMPACT_ATOMS: atom_id res chain seq x y z
N ASP A 1 10.78 8.08 -5.35
CA ASP A 1 9.51 8.83 -5.30
C ASP A 1 9.38 9.58 -3.96
N ALA A 2 8.35 10.38 -3.80
CA ALA A 2 8.18 11.24 -2.63
C ALA A 2 8.10 10.47 -1.31
N HIS A 3 7.58 9.25 -1.32
CA HIS A 3 7.52 8.42 -0.13
C HIS A 3 8.90 7.95 0.31
N VAL A 4 9.71 7.48 -0.63
CA VAL A 4 11.08 7.05 -0.39
C VAL A 4 11.94 8.23 0.06
N ASP A 5 11.81 9.37 -0.61
CA ASP A 5 12.58 10.57 -0.28
C ASP A 5 12.29 11.05 1.14
N ARG A 6 11.03 11.02 1.57
CA ARG A 6 10.67 11.42 2.94
C ARG A 6 11.22 10.45 3.98
N ALA A 7 11.18 9.14 3.67
CA ALA A 7 11.73 8.12 4.58
C ALA A 7 13.24 8.32 4.75
N GLU A 8 13.95 8.59 3.66
CA GLU A 8 15.38 8.85 3.69
C GLU A 8 15.71 10.13 4.47
N ALA A 9 14.94 11.20 4.24
CA ALA A 9 15.15 12.47 4.92
C ALA A 9 14.89 12.37 6.44
N ALA A 10 13.99 11.49 6.86
CA ALA A 10 13.65 11.27 8.26
C ALA A 10 14.60 10.28 8.95
N ALA A 11 15.44 9.56 8.19
CA ALA A 11 16.34 8.56 8.76
C ALA A 11 17.36 9.21 9.70
N THR A 12 17.63 8.56 10.84
CA THR A 12 18.67 8.96 11.78
C THR A 12 19.86 8.03 11.63
N ALA A 13 20.97 8.37 12.30
CA ALA A 13 22.14 7.50 12.31
C ALA A 13 21.83 6.10 12.84
N ALA A 14 20.85 5.99 13.77
CA ALA A 14 20.47 4.72 14.36
C ALA A 14 19.73 3.80 13.39
N ASP A 15 18.91 4.37 12.49
CA ASP A 15 18.06 3.57 11.60
C ASP A 15 18.43 3.70 10.12
N ALA A 16 19.53 4.37 9.79
CA ALA A 16 19.95 4.58 8.41
C ALA A 16 20.14 3.28 7.64
N ALA A 17 20.74 2.27 8.28
CA ALA A 17 20.95 0.96 7.66
C ALA A 17 19.62 0.26 7.36
N PHE A 18 18.65 0.39 8.26
CA PHE A 18 17.32 -0.18 8.06
C PHE A 18 16.60 0.51 6.89
N GLN A 19 16.66 1.85 6.82
CA GLN A 19 16.05 2.59 5.73
C GLN A 19 16.70 2.24 4.39
N ALA A 20 18.02 2.08 4.36
CA ALA A 20 18.72 1.66 3.14
C ALA A 20 18.28 0.27 2.70
N LEU A 21 18.11 -0.66 3.63
CA LEU A 21 17.62 -2.00 3.33
C LEU A 21 16.22 -1.97 2.72
N ILE A 22 15.31 -1.19 3.31
CA ILE A 22 13.93 -1.06 2.80
C ILE A 22 13.94 -0.45 1.41
N THR A 23 14.70 0.61 1.18
CA THR A 23 14.80 1.24 -0.13
C THR A 23 15.32 0.27 -1.17
N ASP A 24 16.41 -0.44 -0.88
CA ASP A 24 17.04 -1.36 -1.83
C ASP A 24 16.19 -2.61 -2.06
N ALA A 25 15.69 -3.24 -0.99
CA ALA A 25 14.97 -4.50 -1.09
C ALA A 25 13.55 -4.30 -1.63
N ALA A 26 12.77 -3.38 -1.05
CA ALA A 26 11.39 -3.19 -1.46
C ALA A 26 11.30 -2.44 -2.78
N TRP A 27 11.90 -1.25 -2.86
CA TRP A 27 11.76 -0.39 -4.02
C TRP A 27 12.68 -0.81 -5.16
N GLY A 28 13.95 -1.09 -4.86
CA GLY A 28 14.94 -1.44 -5.87
C GLY A 28 14.77 -2.85 -6.43
N HIS A 29 14.51 -3.84 -5.58
CA HIS A 29 14.46 -5.24 -6.02
C HIS A 29 13.06 -5.75 -6.32
N VAL A 30 12.02 -5.12 -5.83
CA VAL A 30 10.65 -5.57 -6.07
C VAL A 30 9.84 -4.56 -6.87
N TRP A 31 9.61 -3.37 -6.34
CA TRP A 31 8.74 -2.39 -6.98
C TRP A 31 9.26 -1.88 -8.33
N ALA A 32 10.58 -1.84 -8.51
CA ALA A 32 11.19 -1.40 -9.76
C ALA A 32 11.14 -2.45 -10.88
N ARG A 33 10.75 -3.70 -10.56
CA ARG A 33 10.64 -4.75 -11.58
C ARG A 33 9.45 -4.47 -12.49
N GLY A 34 9.70 -4.45 -13.80
CA GLY A 34 8.66 -4.19 -14.79
C GLY A 34 7.86 -5.42 -15.21
N THR A 35 8.02 -6.55 -14.53
CA THR A 35 7.35 -7.81 -14.88
C THR A 35 5.83 -7.72 -14.81
N ILE A 36 5.32 -6.98 -13.81
CA ILE A 36 3.89 -6.66 -13.72
C ILE A 36 3.73 -5.16 -13.54
N PRO A 37 2.60 -4.58 -13.94
CA PRO A 37 2.36 -3.14 -13.80
C PRO A 37 2.30 -2.70 -12.33
N LEU A 38 2.59 -1.43 -12.07
CA LEU A 38 2.48 -0.85 -10.73
C LEU A 38 1.08 -1.02 -10.13
N ARG A 39 0.05 -0.94 -10.97
CA ARG A 39 -1.34 -1.16 -10.56
C ARG A 39 -1.50 -2.52 -9.87
N GLU A 40 -0.94 -3.58 -10.48
CA GLU A 40 -1.04 -4.92 -9.92
C GLU A 40 -0.21 -5.07 -8.65
N ARG A 41 0.98 -4.49 -8.60
CA ARG A 41 1.78 -4.49 -7.36
C ARG A 41 1.05 -3.79 -6.23
N SER A 42 0.37 -2.71 -6.53
CA SER A 42 -0.45 -1.98 -5.57
C SER A 42 -1.57 -2.87 -5.01
N MET A 43 -2.27 -3.59 -5.88
CA MET A 43 -3.34 -4.51 -5.47
C MET A 43 -2.82 -5.63 -4.58
N LEU A 44 -1.67 -6.22 -4.94
CA LEU A 44 -1.03 -7.27 -4.13
C LEU A 44 -0.65 -6.74 -2.74
N THR A 45 -0.03 -5.58 -2.69
CA THR A 45 0.39 -4.97 -1.42
C THR A 45 -0.81 -4.67 -0.53
N ILE A 46 -1.85 -4.07 -1.10
CA ILE A 46 -3.06 -3.74 -0.37
C ILE A 46 -3.72 -5.00 0.19
N ALA A 47 -3.81 -6.06 -0.61
CA ALA A 47 -4.39 -7.32 -0.15
C ALA A 47 -3.59 -7.93 1.01
N LEU A 48 -2.27 -7.92 0.91
CA LEU A 48 -1.40 -8.44 1.98
C LEU A 48 -1.55 -7.64 3.27
N LEU A 49 -1.54 -6.31 3.17
CA LEU A 49 -1.66 -5.45 4.35
C LEU A 49 -3.03 -5.60 5.01
N ALA A 50 -4.08 -5.71 4.21
CA ALA A 50 -5.43 -5.93 4.71
C ALA A 50 -5.52 -7.28 5.43
N GLY A 51 -5.00 -8.34 4.82
CA GLY A 51 -5.04 -9.68 5.40
C GLY A 51 -4.23 -9.81 6.68
N LEU A 52 -3.13 -9.08 6.78
CA LEU A 52 -2.26 -9.07 7.96
C LEU A 52 -2.74 -8.09 9.04
N GLY A 53 -3.70 -7.23 8.73
CA GLY A 53 -4.19 -6.25 9.69
C GLY A 53 -3.28 -5.05 9.92
N ASN A 54 -2.45 -4.72 8.95
CA ASN A 54 -1.53 -3.58 9.02
C ASN A 54 -2.24 -2.29 8.58
N ASP A 55 -3.10 -1.77 9.44
CA ASP A 55 -4.05 -0.70 9.10
C ASP A 55 -3.40 0.60 8.67
N HIS A 56 -2.37 1.02 9.38
CA HIS A 56 -1.66 2.27 9.06
C HIS A 56 -1.01 2.19 7.66
N GLU A 57 -0.29 1.12 7.40
CA GLU A 57 0.36 0.89 6.10
C GLU A 57 -0.68 0.72 5.00
N LEU A 58 -1.81 0.07 5.29
CA LEU A 58 -2.90 -0.08 4.34
C LEU A 58 -3.39 1.29 3.86
N ALA A 59 -3.65 2.21 4.78
CA ALA A 59 -4.11 3.55 4.42
C ALA A 59 -3.07 4.28 3.55
N LEU A 60 -1.77 4.16 3.89
CA LEU A 60 -0.70 4.76 3.10
C LEU A 60 -0.66 4.22 1.67
N HIS A 61 -0.81 2.91 1.51
CA HIS A 61 -0.77 2.29 0.18
C HIS A 61 -2.04 2.56 -0.62
N ILE A 62 -3.18 2.76 0.03
CA ILE A 62 -4.39 3.22 -0.66
C ILE A 62 -4.19 4.64 -1.20
N ARG A 63 -3.58 5.53 -0.41
CA ARG A 63 -3.23 6.87 -0.91
C ARG A 63 -2.28 6.81 -2.10
N ALA A 64 -1.34 5.88 -2.09
CA ALA A 64 -0.37 5.69 -3.15
C ALA A 64 -1.00 5.22 -4.47
N THR A 65 -2.25 4.78 -4.48
CA THR A 65 -2.95 4.40 -5.72
C THR A 65 -3.06 5.56 -6.71
N ALA A 66 -2.99 6.80 -6.22
CA ALA A 66 -2.92 7.98 -7.09
C ALA A 66 -1.70 7.92 -8.03
N ASN A 67 -0.63 7.24 -7.61
CA ASN A 67 0.60 7.10 -8.40
C ASN A 67 0.70 5.77 -9.13
N THR A 68 0.05 4.71 -8.63
CA THR A 68 0.17 3.36 -9.21
C THR A 68 -0.89 3.07 -10.25
N GLY A 69 -1.96 3.85 -10.28
CA GLY A 69 -3.05 3.67 -11.22
C GLY A 69 -4.10 2.65 -10.80
N ALA A 70 -3.98 2.06 -9.60
CA ALA A 70 -5.04 1.19 -9.10
C ALA A 70 -6.27 2.04 -8.78
N SER A 71 -7.43 1.62 -9.28
CA SER A 71 -8.68 2.32 -9.05
C SER A 71 -9.32 1.87 -7.74
N GLU A 72 -10.33 2.62 -7.28
CA GLU A 72 -11.13 2.19 -6.14
C GLU A 72 -11.76 0.82 -6.40
N ALA A 73 -12.26 0.58 -7.62
CA ALA A 73 -12.82 -0.72 -8.02
C ALA A 73 -11.77 -1.83 -7.95
N ASP A 74 -10.54 -1.56 -8.38
CA ASP A 74 -9.44 -2.52 -8.28
C ASP A 74 -9.17 -2.90 -6.83
N VAL A 75 -9.13 -1.92 -5.94
CA VAL A 75 -8.90 -2.16 -4.52
C VAL A 75 -10.03 -2.99 -3.93
N MET A 76 -11.28 -2.69 -4.26
CA MET A 76 -12.42 -3.46 -3.75
C MET A 76 -12.38 -4.91 -4.23
N GLU A 77 -11.95 -5.16 -5.47
CA GLU A 77 -11.76 -6.53 -5.96
C GLU A 77 -10.68 -7.28 -5.18
N ALA A 78 -9.57 -6.61 -4.88
CA ALA A 78 -8.51 -7.20 -4.05
C ALA A 78 -9.05 -7.55 -2.66
N LEU A 79 -9.86 -6.68 -2.07
CA LEU A 79 -10.42 -6.91 -0.74
C LEU A 79 -11.48 -8.03 -0.72
N LEU A 80 -12.17 -8.28 -1.82
CA LEU A 80 -13.02 -9.47 -1.95
C LEU A 80 -12.19 -10.74 -1.82
N HIS A 81 -11.01 -10.79 -2.41
CA HIS A 81 -10.08 -11.91 -2.27
C HIS A 81 -9.66 -12.08 -0.81
N VAL A 82 -9.38 -10.98 -0.13
CA VAL A 82 -9.03 -11.00 1.30
C VAL A 82 -10.16 -11.63 2.13
N ALA A 83 -11.41 -11.32 1.78
CA ALA A 83 -12.57 -11.87 2.49
C ALA A 83 -12.60 -13.40 2.44
N VAL A 84 -12.24 -13.96 1.28
CA VAL A 84 -12.26 -15.41 1.08
C VAL A 84 -11.06 -16.11 1.75
N TYR A 85 -9.87 -15.53 1.60
CA TYR A 85 -8.63 -16.22 1.99
C TYR A 85 -8.05 -15.80 3.33
N ALA A 86 -8.42 -14.63 3.85
CA ALA A 86 -7.93 -14.15 5.15
C ALA A 86 -9.05 -13.95 6.17
N GLY A 87 -10.30 -13.97 5.74
CA GLY A 87 -11.44 -13.88 6.62
C GLY A 87 -12.27 -12.61 6.43
N ILE A 88 -13.58 -12.78 6.58
CA ILE A 88 -14.53 -11.68 6.41
C ILE A 88 -14.28 -10.51 7.37
N PRO A 89 -13.97 -10.72 8.66
CA PRO A 89 -13.69 -9.60 9.55
C PRO A 89 -12.51 -8.73 9.10
N ARG A 90 -11.44 -9.35 8.58
CA ARG A 90 -10.28 -8.62 8.05
C ARG A 90 -10.68 -7.76 6.85
N ALA A 91 -11.42 -8.35 5.92
CA ALA A 91 -11.88 -7.62 4.73
C ALA A 91 -12.84 -6.49 5.10
N ASN A 92 -13.77 -6.72 6.00
CA ASN A 92 -14.72 -5.70 6.42
C ASN A 92 -14.01 -4.49 7.02
N HIS A 93 -13.03 -4.73 7.88
CA HIS A 93 -12.22 -3.67 8.48
C HIS A 93 -11.42 -2.90 7.42
N ALA A 94 -10.79 -3.63 6.51
CA ALA A 94 -10.01 -3.04 5.44
C ALA A 94 -10.87 -2.22 4.47
N ILE A 95 -12.07 -2.68 4.16
CA ILE A 95 -13.01 -1.95 3.30
C ILE A 95 -13.39 -0.60 3.94
N ALA A 96 -13.62 -0.58 5.24
CA ALA A 96 -13.92 0.67 5.95
C ALA A 96 -12.75 1.66 5.83
N ILE A 97 -11.52 1.19 6.02
CA ILE A 97 -10.32 2.00 5.86
C ILE A 97 -10.21 2.51 4.42
N ALA A 98 -10.43 1.65 3.45
CA ALA A 98 -10.33 2.00 2.04
C ALA A 98 -11.35 3.09 1.66
N LYS A 99 -12.59 2.91 2.06
CA LYS A 99 -13.66 3.89 1.78
C LYS A 99 -13.33 5.25 2.39
N ASN A 100 -12.91 5.27 3.65
CA ASN A 100 -12.55 6.51 4.33
C ASN A 100 -11.35 7.18 3.69
N THR A 101 -10.34 6.41 3.29
CA THR A 101 -9.14 6.94 2.67
C THR A 101 -9.44 7.51 1.28
N PHE A 102 -10.20 6.79 0.46
CA PHE A 102 -10.58 7.30 -0.87
C PHE A 102 -11.44 8.57 -0.75
N ALA A 103 -12.36 8.62 0.21
CA ALA A 103 -13.15 9.82 0.44
C ALA A 103 -12.28 11.02 0.80
N ALA A 104 -11.30 10.82 1.69
CA ALA A 104 -10.36 11.88 2.07
C ALA A 104 -9.51 12.34 0.88
N MET A 105 -9.11 11.43 -0.01
CA MET A 105 -8.36 11.77 -1.20
C MET A 105 -9.18 12.64 -2.17
N LYS A 106 -10.46 12.35 -2.31
CA LYS A 106 -11.36 13.15 -3.15
C LYS A 106 -11.57 14.55 -2.58
N ASP A 107 -11.73 14.65 -1.26
CA ASP A 107 -11.93 15.93 -0.59
C ASP A 107 -10.69 16.84 -0.66
N ALA A 108 -9.51 16.25 -0.77
CA ALA A 108 -8.25 16.99 -0.85
C ALA A 108 -7.98 17.59 -2.24
N ARG A 109 -8.82 17.30 -3.24
CA ARG A 109 -8.66 17.80 -4.61
C ARG A 109 -9.35 19.19 -4.82
#